data_2c28c826e24924e7d15b7090becf6dbf
#
_entry.id   2c28c826e24924e7d15b7090becf6dbf
#
_cell.length_a   1.000
_cell.length_b   1.000
_cell.length_c   1.000
_cell.angle_alpha   90.00
_cell.angle_beta   90.00
_cell.angle_gamma   90.00
#
_symmetry.space_group_name_H-M   'P 1'
#
loop_
_entity.id
_entity.type
_entity.pdbx_description
1 polymer ?
#
loop_
_entity_poly.entity_id
_entity_poly.type
_entity_poly.pdbx_seq_one_letter_code
_entity_poly.pdbx_strand_id
1 'polypeptide(L)'
;VDLSLTGEQRQLVDSFAALFARESTSERVRAAEPLGFDLKLWKALLETGAVEMAVDEAAGGWGAPELELALIAEQFGRAVASAPVIEAQVAARLLAASGEAGTGLLNEVLAGEQLVTFAPRTGRGGRLGLVPGGAVADHVIALTQGRLLVVPIGENRTIVENLGSMPLADIMIDDGPVVLADGPQARGLFDGALDLWLALTAAALAGAAKRAVEIGVDYAQQRHAFGTAIGSFQAVSHPLADSATAADGARLLGLKAACAFADEPDCVRELAAMAFAFAYETARDATRRSLHIQGGYGFGMEGDIQLYYRRVRGWAMVFGEPAVALDRVADARYGAAAE
;
A
#
# COMPACT_ATOMS: atom_id res chain seq x y z
N VAL A 1 13.72 18.08 8.79
CA VAL A 1 13.30 17.86 7.39
C VAL A 1 12.20 18.85 7.02
N ASP A 2 12.26 19.45 5.85
CA ASP A 2 11.17 20.26 5.28
C ASP A 2 10.26 19.32 4.47
N LEU A 3 9.01 19.20 4.87
CA LEU A 3 7.99 18.37 4.21
C LEU A 3 7.10 19.17 3.25
N SER A 4 7.49 20.41 2.91
CA SER A 4 6.80 21.23 1.92
C SER A 4 7.06 20.66 0.52
N LEU A 5 5.99 20.42 -0.24
CA LEU A 5 6.12 19.89 -1.60
C LEU A 5 6.66 20.97 -2.55
N THR A 6 7.54 20.56 -3.46
CA THR A 6 7.99 21.39 -4.60
C THR A 6 6.85 21.62 -5.60
N GLY A 7 7.08 22.49 -6.59
CA GLY A 7 6.13 22.70 -7.70
C GLY A 7 5.91 21.43 -8.51
N GLU A 8 6.97 20.67 -8.81
CA GLU A 8 6.92 19.42 -9.56
C GLU A 8 6.20 18.32 -8.80
N GLN A 9 6.46 18.19 -7.50
CA GLN A 9 5.75 17.24 -6.64
C GLN A 9 4.25 17.54 -6.54
N ARG A 10 3.87 18.82 -6.47
CA ARG A 10 2.44 19.20 -6.54
C ARG A 10 1.80 18.81 -7.86
N GLN A 11 2.50 19.06 -8.98
CA GLN A 11 2.03 18.67 -10.31
C GLN A 11 1.90 17.14 -10.46
N LEU A 12 2.82 16.37 -9.87
CA LEU A 12 2.75 14.91 -9.80
C LEU A 12 1.49 14.46 -9.04
N VAL A 13 1.26 15.02 -7.84
CA VAL A 13 0.06 14.75 -7.03
C VAL A 13 -1.21 15.05 -7.81
N ASP A 14 -1.30 16.23 -8.46
CA ASP A 14 -2.48 16.64 -9.22
C ASP A 14 -2.74 15.70 -10.41
N SER A 15 -1.68 15.25 -11.10
CA SER A 15 -1.77 14.34 -12.24
C SER A 15 -2.31 12.96 -11.82
N PHE A 16 -1.78 12.38 -10.73
CA PHE A 16 -2.25 11.09 -10.23
C PHE A 16 -3.63 11.19 -9.55
N ALA A 17 -3.92 12.30 -8.87
CA ALA A 17 -5.26 12.56 -8.36
C ALA A 17 -6.31 12.59 -9.49
N ALA A 18 -6.01 13.27 -10.60
CA ALA A 18 -6.88 13.31 -11.78
C ALA A 18 -7.01 11.93 -12.45
N LEU A 19 -5.92 11.16 -12.54
CA LEU A 19 -5.94 9.78 -13.04
C LEU A 19 -6.89 8.91 -12.22
N PHE A 20 -6.71 8.87 -10.90
CA PHE A 20 -7.54 8.06 -10.02
C PHE A 20 -8.99 8.53 -9.95
N ALA A 21 -9.25 9.84 -9.99
CA ALA A 21 -10.62 10.37 -10.07
C ALA A 21 -11.36 9.89 -11.32
N ARG A 22 -10.67 9.70 -12.45
CA ARG A 22 -11.23 9.19 -13.69
C ARG A 22 -11.30 7.67 -13.75
N GLU A 23 -10.23 6.98 -13.31
CA GLU A 23 -10.05 5.54 -13.55
C GLU A 23 -10.36 4.68 -12.29
N SER A 24 -10.64 5.28 -11.11
CA SER A 24 -10.97 4.57 -9.88
C SER A 24 -12.17 5.19 -9.17
N THR A 25 -13.27 5.38 -9.90
CA THR A 25 -14.53 5.81 -9.28
C THR A 25 -15.10 4.73 -8.36
N SER A 26 -15.93 5.11 -7.38
CA SER A 26 -16.55 4.15 -6.46
C SER A 26 -17.31 3.04 -7.20
N GLU A 27 -17.92 3.36 -8.36
CA GLU A 27 -18.60 2.37 -9.21
C GLU A 27 -17.61 1.35 -9.79
N ARG A 28 -16.45 1.80 -10.29
CA ARG A 28 -15.41 0.92 -10.81
C ARG A 28 -14.76 0.07 -9.73
N VAL A 29 -14.55 0.64 -8.54
CA VAL A 29 -14.05 -0.09 -7.38
C VAL A 29 -15.01 -1.22 -7.02
N ARG A 30 -16.34 -0.95 -6.99
CA ARG A 30 -17.36 -2.01 -6.77
C ARG A 30 -17.37 -3.05 -7.88
N ALA A 31 -17.25 -2.64 -9.13
CA ALA A 31 -17.21 -3.57 -10.26
C ALA A 31 -15.99 -4.50 -10.22
N ALA A 32 -14.87 -4.04 -9.66
CA ALA A 32 -13.66 -4.83 -9.50
C ALA A 32 -13.70 -5.77 -8.27
N GLU A 33 -14.66 -5.62 -7.34
CA GLU A 33 -14.68 -6.33 -6.05
C GLU A 33 -14.58 -7.86 -6.12
N PRO A 34 -15.15 -8.58 -7.09
CA PRO A 34 -15.03 -10.04 -7.10
C PRO A 34 -13.58 -10.53 -7.12
N LEU A 35 -12.67 -9.80 -7.79
CA LEU A 35 -11.24 -10.12 -7.85
C LEU A 35 -10.36 -9.11 -7.10
N GLY A 36 -10.84 -7.86 -6.93
CA GLY A 36 -10.05 -6.75 -6.37
C GLY A 36 -9.03 -6.17 -7.35
N PHE A 37 -9.24 -6.36 -8.66
CA PHE A 37 -8.35 -5.91 -9.71
C PHE A 37 -9.12 -5.31 -10.90
N ASP A 38 -8.74 -4.10 -11.30
CA ASP A 38 -9.26 -3.41 -12.48
C ASP A 38 -8.15 -3.34 -13.55
N LEU A 39 -8.29 -4.18 -14.58
CA LEU A 39 -7.32 -4.25 -15.68
C LEU A 39 -7.17 -2.92 -16.44
N LYS A 40 -8.26 -2.14 -16.55
CA LYS A 40 -8.20 -0.86 -17.26
C LYS A 40 -7.41 0.16 -16.45
N LEU A 41 -7.62 0.21 -15.13
CA LEU A 41 -6.81 1.03 -14.23
C LEU A 41 -5.34 0.61 -14.27
N TRP A 42 -5.08 -0.71 -14.24
CA TRP A 42 -3.71 -1.23 -14.31
C TRP A 42 -2.99 -0.79 -15.58
N LYS A 43 -3.63 -0.91 -16.75
CA LYS A 43 -3.07 -0.42 -18.01
C LYS A 43 -2.80 1.08 -17.99
N ALA A 44 -3.72 1.88 -17.46
CA ALA A 44 -3.52 3.32 -17.35
C ALA A 44 -2.34 3.67 -16.41
N LEU A 45 -2.11 2.90 -15.34
CA LEU A 45 -0.95 3.06 -14.47
C LEU A 45 0.37 2.71 -15.17
N LEU A 46 0.40 1.65 -15.99
CA LEU A 46 1.56 1.32 -16.82
C LEU A 46 1.85 2.43 -17.83
N GLU A 47 0.83 2.90 -18.55
CA GLU A 47 0.97 3.99 -19.52
C GLU A 47 1.49 5.32 -18.92
N THR A 48 1.26 5.54 -17.62
CA THR A 48 1.79 6.70 -16.88
C THR A 48 3.18 6.46 -16.29
N GLY A 49 3.79 5.30 -16.51
CA GLY A 49 5.08 4.94 -15.96
C GLY A 49 5.09 4.71 -14.45
N ALA A 50 3.93 4.43 -13.84
CA ALA A 50 3.80 4.32 -12.38
C ALA A 50 4.71 3.24 -11.77
N VAL A 51 5.05 2.18 -12.52
CA VAL A 51 6.00 1.14 -12.07
C VAL A 51 7.44 1.54 -12.40
N GLU A 52 7.69 2.09 -13.61
CA GLU A 52 9.00 2.54 -14.06
C GLU A 52 9.61 3.60 -13.15
N MET A 53 8.79 4.46 -12.55
CA MET A 53 9.23 5.49 -11.61
C MET A 53 10.02 4.91 -10.43
N ALA A 54 9.70 3.71 -9.97
CA ALA A 54 10.35 3.07 -8.84
C ALA A 54 11.74 2.51 -9.14
N VAL A 55 12.12 2.40 -10.39
CA VAL A 55 13.37 1.79 -10.87
C VAL A 55 14.39 2.88 -11.20
N ASP A 56 15.64 2.68 -10.82
CA ASP A 56 16.73 3.61 -11.10
C ASP A 56 16.95 3.79 -12.61
N GLU A 57 17.41 4.99 -13.03
CA GLU A 57 17.69 5.30 -14.43
C GLU A 57 18.72 4.32 -15.05
N ALA A 58 19.73 3.92 -14.27
CA ALA A 58 20.74 2.95 -14.70
C ALA A 58 20.17 1.56 -15.03
N ALA A 59 19.00 1.21 -14.49
CA ALA A 59 18.27 -0.03 -14.74
C ALA A 59 17.08 0.14 -15.70
N GLY A 60 16.98 1.30 -16.36
CA GLY A 60 15.95 1.58 -17.38
C GLY A 60 14.68 2.24 -16.87
N GLY A 61 14.63 2.65 -15.61
CA GLY A 61 13.51 3.37 -15.01
C GLY A 61 13.68 4.89 -14.98
N TRP A 62 12.93 5.58 -14.12
CA TRP A 62 12.94 7.04 -13.99
C TRP A 62 13.66 7.54 -12.73
N GLY A 63 14.04 6.66 -11.81
CA GLY A 63 14.79 7.02 -10.61
C GLY A 63 14.06 7.95 -9.64
N ALA A 64 12.72 7.85 -9.57
CA ALA A 64 11.95 8.73 -8.69
C ALA A 64 12.28 8.45 -7.22
N PRO A 65 12.49 9.49 -6.40
CA PRO A 65 12.66 9.35 -4.96
C PRO A 65 11.46 8.69 -4.28
N GLU A 66 11.70 8.02 -3.16
CA GLU A 66 10.65 7.34 -2.38
C GLU A 66 9.54 8.30 -1.93
N LEU A 67 9.85 9.58 -1.73
CA LEU A 67 8.86 10.61 -1.44
C LEU A 67 7.81 10.72 -2.56
N GLU A 68 8.24 10.69 -3.82
CA GLU A 68 7.34 10.78 -4.96
C GLU A 68 6.48 9.54 -5.10
N LEU A 69 7.04 8.35 -4.86
CA LEU A 69 6.27 7.11 -4.80
C LEU A 69 5.22 7.15 -3.67
N ALA A 70 5.57 7.68 -2.51
CA ALA A 70 4.64 7.84 -1.38
C ALA A 70 3.52 8.84 -1.69
N LEU A 71 3.80 9.93 -2.42
CA LEU A 71 2.78 10.87 -2.87
C LEU A 71 1.76 10.21 -3.82
N ILE A 72 2.22 9.35 -4.71
CA ILE A 72 1.34 8.55 -5.59
C ILE A 72 0.53 7.54 -4.77
N ALA A 73 1.17 6.84 -3.82
CA ALA A 73 0.52 5.89 -2.94
C ALA A 73 -0.57 6.57 -2.07
N GLU A 74 -0.37 7.83 -1.64
CA GLU A 74 -1.41 8.62 -0.96
C GLU A 74 -2.66 8.78 -1.86
N GLN A 75 -2.49 9.13 -3.14
CA GLN A 75 -3.62 9.29 -4.08
C GLN A 75 -4.28 7.95 -4.40
N PHE A 76 -3.50 6.88 -4.55
CA PHE A 76 -4.00 5.51 -4.67
C PHE A 76 -4.89 5.13 -3.49
N GLY A 77 -4.46 5.43 -2.27
CA GLY A 77 -5.22 5.19 -1.05
C GLY A 77 -6.50 6.02 -0.96
N ARG A 78 -6.45 7.31 -1.34
CA ARG A 78 -7.61 8.18 -1.40
C ARG A 78 -8.72 7.65 -2.33
N ALA A 79 -8.34 6.95 -3.38
CA ALA A 79 -9.26 6.37 -4.35
C ALA A 79 -9.63 4.90 -4.06
N VAL A 80 -9.10 4.29 -3.00
CA VAL A 80 -9.18 2.83 -2.71
C VAL A 80 -9.00 1.98 -3.97
N ALA A 81 -8.02 2.35 -4.77
CA ALA A 81 -7.82 1.86 -6.12
C ALA A 81 -7.57 0.33 -6.15
N SER A 82 -8.07 -0.32 -7.21
CA SER A 82 -8.06 -1.78 -7.35
C SER A 82 -6.96 -2.23 -8.31
N ALA A 83 -5.69 -2.02 -7.92
CA ALA A 83 -4.49 -2.46 -8.65
C ALA A 83 -3.33 -2.66 -7.67
N PRO A 84 -2.41 -3.63 -7.88
CA PRO A 84 -1.28 -3.90 -6.98
C PRO A 84 -0.06 -3.01 -7.30
N VAL A 85 -0.24 -1.69 -7.41
CA VAL A 85 0.81 -0.77 -7.87
C VAL A 85 1.96 -0.67 -6.87
N ILE A 86 1.69 -0.68 -5.57
CA ILE A 86 2.71 -0.61 -4.52
C ILE A 86 3.59 -1.85 -4.57
N GLU A 87 2.98 -3.02 -4.63
CA GLU A 87 3.70 -4.29 -4.71
C GLU A 87 4.55 -4.39 -5.98
N ALA A 88 4.02 -3.93 -7.12
CA ALA A 88 4.74 -3.93 -8.39
C ALA A 88 5.93 -2.94 -8.38
N GLN A 89 5.77 -1.76 -7.80
CA GLN A 89 6.87 -0.80 -7.60
C GLN A 89 7.99 -1.39 -6.75
N VAL A 90 7.64 -2.00 -5.61
CA VAL A 90 8.61 -2.65 -4.72
C VAL A 90 9.30 -3.82 -5.41
N ALA A 91 8.55 -4.65 -6.14
CA ALA A 91 9.09 -5.79 -6.87
C ALA A 91 10.04 -5.35 -7.99
N ALA A 92 9.68 -4.35 -8.78
CA ALA A 92 10.51 -3.82 -9.86
C ALA A 92 11.84 -3.24 -9.32
N ARG A 93 11.78 -2.46 -8.23
CA ARG A 93 12.99 -1.94 -7.57
C ARG A 93 13.87 -3.05 -7.01
N LEU A 94 13.27 -4.10 -6.44
CA LEU A 94 14.00 -5.24 -5.90
C LEU A 94 14.67 -6.07 -7.01
N LEU A 95 14.02 -6.23 -8.16
CA LEU A 95 14.64 -6.84 -9.35
C LEU A 95 15.84 -6.03 -9.83
N ALA A 96 15.72 -4.70 -9.92
CA ALA A 96 16.83 -3.82 -10.28
C ALA A 96 18.02 -3.97 -9.31
N ALA A 97 17.75 -4.00 -8.00
CA ALA A 97 18.76 -4.15 -6.95
C ALA A 97 19.42 -5.56 -6.93
N SER A 98 18.80 -6.54 -7.58
CA SER A 98 19.33 -7.93 -7.66
C SER A 98 20.35 -8.14 -8.81
N GLY A 99 20.69 -7.10 -9.56
CA GLY A 99 21.67 -7.14 -10.64
C GLY A 99 21.29 -8.09 -11.77
N GLU A 100 22.27 -8.84 -12.33
CA GLU A 100 22.03 -9.73 -13.48
C GLU A 100 20.88 -10.73 -13.27
N ALA A 101 20.72 -11.24 -12.06
CA ALA A 101 19.68 -12.24 -11.76
C ALA A 101 18.24 -11.68 -11.93
N GLY A 102 18.06 -10.36 -11.75
CA GLY A 102 16.77 -9.69 -11.90
C GLY A 102 16.51 -9.08 -13.27
N THR A 103 17.57 -8.81 -14.07
CA THR A 103 17.51 -7.95 -15.26
C THR A 103 16.54 -8.46 -16.32
N GLY A 104 16.50 -9.77 -16.59
CA GLY A 104 15.62 -10.33 -17.63
C GLY A 104 14.15 -10.06 -17.32
N LEU A 105 13.72 -10.43 -16.12
CA LEU A 105 12.34 -10.22 -15.69
C LEU A 105 11.99 -8.72 -15.49
N LEU A 106 12.96 -7.91 -15.04
CA LEU A 106 12.77 -6.47 -14.93
C LEU A 106 12.40 -5.86 -16.29
N ASN A 107 13.10 -6.23 -17.37
CA ASN A 107 12.79 -5.75 -18.71
C ASN A 107 11.35 -6.08 -19.14
N GLU A 108 10.88 -7.29 -18.86
CA GLU A 108 9.49 -7.70 -19.14
C GLU A 108 8.47 -6.92 -18.31
N VAL A 109 8.81 -6.61 -17.03
CA VAL A 109 7.98 -5.77 -16.16
C VAL A 109 7.88 -4.33 -16.70
N LEU A 110 9.01 -3.74 -17.08
CA LEU A 110 9.03 -2.37 -17.64
C LEU A 110 8.34 -2.30 -19.01
N ALA A 111 8.36 -3.38 -19.79
CA ALA A 111 7.58 -3.49 -21.02
C ALA A 111 6.07 -3.69 -20.78
N GLY A 112 5.64 -3.91 -19.53
CA GLY A 112 4.26 -4.20 -19.18
C GLY A 112 3.79 -5.60 -19.58
N GLU A 113 4.71 -6.50 -19.89
CA GLU A 113 4.45 -7.88 -20.32
C GLU A 113 4.22 -8.83 -19.13
N GLN A 114 4.82 -8.52 -17.97
CA GLN A 114 4.72 -9.31 -16.74
C GLN A 114 4.30 -8.44 -15.57
N LEU A 115 3.40 -8.96 -14.74
CA LEU A 115 3.07 -8.39 -13.44
C LEU A 115 3.80 -9.18 -12.36
N VAL A 116 4.73 -8.53 -11.67
CA VAL A 116 5.45 -9.11 -10.54
C VAL A 116 4.98 -8.44 -9.26
N THR A 117 4.66 -9.25 -8.26
CA THR A 117 4.26 -8.77 -6.93
C THR A 117 5.33 -9.07 -5.89
N PHE A 118 5.20 -8.44 -4.72
CA PHE A 118 6.07 -8.63 -3.56
C PHE A 118 5.29 -9.26 -2.40
N ALA A 119 5.84 -10.29 -1.79
CA ALA A 119 5.30 -10.90 -0.58
C ALA A 119 5.95 -10.27 0.67
N PRO A 120 5.23 -9.44 1.46
CA PRO A 120 5.82 -8.77 2.64
C PRO A 120 6.07 -9.71 3.82
N ARG A 121 5.64 -10.97 3.73
CA ARG A 121 5.85 -12.02 4.75
C ARG A 121 6.77 -13.09 4.20
N THR A 122 7.63 -13.61 5.07
CA THR A 122 8.51 -14.73 4.71
C THR A 122 7.74 -16.02 4.46
N GLY A 123 8.16 -16.78 3.43
CA GLY A 123 7.60 -18.09 3.14
C GLY A 123 7.94 -19.13 4.21
N ARG A 124 7.01 -20.05 4.47
CA ARG A 124 7.18 -21.16 5.42
C ARG A 124 6.66 -22.47 4.82
N GLY A 125 7.42 -23.54 4.99
CA GLY A 125 6.99 -24.87 4.56
C GLY A 125 6.68 -24.98 3.06
N GLY A 126 7.40 -24.25 2.20
CA GLY A 126 7.14 -24.25 0.75
C GLY A 126 5.90 -23.46 0.33
N ARG A 127 5.35 -22.60 1.20
CA ARG A 127 4.14 -21.80 0.93
C ARG A 127 4.37 -20.34 1.24
N LEU A 128 3.83 -19.48 0.39
CA LEU A 128 3.65 -18.03 0.60
C LEU A 128 2.17 -17.79 0.90
N GLY A 129 1.87 -17.27 2.08
CA GLY A 129 0.48 -17.02 2.50
C GLY A 129 0.06 -15.58 2.31
N LEU A 130 -1.18 -15.35 1.87
CA LEU A 130 -1.81 -14.03 1.73
C LEU A 130 -0.97 -13.06 0.89
N VAL A 131 -0.49 -13.50 -0.26
CA VAL A 131 0.33 -12.67 -1.16
C VAL A 131 -0.55 -11.60 -1.80
N PRO A 132 -0.30 -10.30 -1.55
CA PRO A 132 -1.03 -9.22 -2.20
C PRO A 132 -0.71 -9.19 -3.70
N GLY A 133 -1.71 -8.98 -4.54
CA GLY A 133 -1.55 -9.11 -6.00
C GLY A 133 -1.43 -10.56 -6.51
N GLY A 134 -1.25 -11.55 -5.64
CA GLY A 134 -0.99 -12.94 -6.02
C GLY A 134 -2.09 -13.60 -6.87
N ALA A 135 -3.33 -13.13 -6.77
CA ALA A 135 -4.41 -13.65 -7.59
C ALA A 135 -4.32 -13.24 -9.09
N VAL A 136 -3.52 -12.21 -9.42
CA VAL A 136 -3.42 -11.64 -10.77
C VAL A 136 -1.99 -11.52 -11.29
N ALA A 137 -0.99 -11.65 -10.43
CA ALA A 137 0.41 -11.56 -10.82
C ALA A 137 0.89 -12.84 -11.54
N ASP A 138 1.91 -12.68 -12.36
CA ASP A 138 2.61 -13.76 -13.07
C ASP A 138 3.71 -14.34 -12.18
N HIS A 139 4.38 -13.47 -11.39
CA HIS A 139 5.46 -13.85 -10.49
C HIS A 139 5.32 -13.15 -9.13
N VAL A 140 5.91 -13.75 -8.09
CA VAL A 140 6.07 -13.12 -6.78
C VAL A 140 7.53 -13.19 -6.32
N ILE A 141 8.01 -12.06 -5.75
CA ILE A 141 9.30 -12.04 -5.05
C ILE A 141 9.06 -12.27 -3.57
N ALA A 142 9.76 -13.25 -3.00
CA ALA A 142 9.60 -13.64 -1.61
C ALA A 142 10.92 -14.11 -0.97
N LEU A 143 11.05 -13.88 0.33
CA LEU A 143 12.12 -14.47 1.15
C LEU A 143 11.64 -15.79 1.77
N THR A 144 12.36 -16.86 1.55
CA THR A 144 12.11 -18.16 2.20
C THR A 144 13.42 -18.92 2.43
N GLN A 145 13.58 -19.53 3.58
CA GLN A 145 14.76 -20.34 3.94
C GLN A 145 16.09 -19.60 3.69
N GLY A 146 16.15 -18.29 3.94
CA GLY A 146 17.34 -17.45 3.75
C GLY A 146 17.65 -17.11 2.29
N ARG A 147 16.78 -17.43 1.33
CA ARG A 147 16.92 -17.10 -0.09
C ARG A 147 15.84 -16.15 -0.55
N LEU A 148 16.23 -15.18 -1.35
CA LEU A 148 15.32 -14.29 -2.07
C LEU A 148 15.05 -14.91 -3.44
N LEU A 149 13.78 -15.21 -3.69
CA LEU A 149 13.33 -15.95 -4.85
C LEU A 149 12.35 -15.17 -5.70
N VAL A 150 12.43 -15.31 -7.02
CA VAL A 150 11.30 -15.09 -7.93
C VAL A 150 10.58 -16.41 -8.11
N VAL A 151 9.32 -16.48 -7.74
CA VAL A 151 8.48 -17.67 -7.85
C VAL A 151 7.44 -17.44 -8.94
N PRO A 152 7.46 -18.23 -10.03
CA PRO A 152 6.37 -18.23 -11.01
C PRO A 152 5.07 -18.68 -10.33
N ILE A 153 3.98 -17.95 -10.56
CA ILE A 153 2.72 -18.25 -9.87
C ILE A 153 1.90 -19.32 -10.62
N GLY A 154 1.68 -19.14 -11.91
CA GLY A 154 0.96 -20.07 -12.76
C GLY A 154 -0.32 -20.63 -12.12
N GLU A 155 -0.44 -21.98 -12.11
CA GLU A 155 -1.55 -22.70 -11.50
C GLU A 155 -1.36 -22.97 -9.99
N ASN A 156 -0.19 -22.65 -9.43
CA ASN A 156 0.18 -22.92 -8.03
C ASN A 156 -0.44 -21.93 -7.03
N ARG A 157 -1.42 -21.15 -7.46
CA ARG A 157 -2.16 -20.20 -6.63
C ARG A 157 -3.48 -20.75 -6.15
N THR A 158 -3.80 -20.45 -4.90
CA THR A 158 -5.16 -20.58 -4.36
C THR A 158 -5.66 -19.19 -4.00
N ILE A 159 -6.67 -18.70 -4.72
CA ILE A 159 -7.25 -17.38 -4.46
C ILE A 159 -7.88 -17.37 -3.07
N VAL A 160 -7.60 -16.32 -2.29
CA VAL A 160 -8.11 -16.13 -0.94
C VAL A 160 -9.26 -15.10 -1.00
N GLU A 161 -10.49 -15.58 -0.85
CA GLU A 161 -11.65 -14.70 -0.69
C GLU A 161 -11.50 -13.86 0.58
N ASN A 162 -11.72 -12.55 0.46
CA ASN A 162 -11.54 -11.64 1.58
C ASN A 162 -12.47 -10.43 1.52
N LEU A 163 -12.87 -9.94 2.69
CA LEU A 163 -13.77 -8.77 2.80
C LEU A 163 -13.12 -7.46 2.32
N GLY A 164 -11.80 -7.40 2.25
CA GLY A 164 -11.06 -6.24 1.75
C GLY A 164 -11.13 -6.07 0.24
N SER A 165 -11.69 -7.05 -0.49
CA SER A 165 -11.71 -7.10 -1.95
C SER A 165 -10.32 -6.84 -2.54
N MET A 166 -9.35 -7.62 -2.07
CA MET A 166 -7.96 -7.56 -2.51
C MET A 166 -7.64 -8.80 -3.35
N PRO A 167 -6.80 -8.70 -4.38
CA PRO A 167 -6.39 -9.84 -5.21
C PRO A 167 -5.36 -10.71 -4.47
N LEU A 168 -5.78 -11.34 -3.37
CA LEU A 168 -4.92 -12.19 -2.53
C LEU A 168 -4.87 -13.62 -3.02
N ALA A 169 -3.72 -14.24 -2.93
CA ALA A 169 -3.56 -15.68 -3.10
C ALA A 169 -2.55 -16.27 -2.11
N ASP A 170 -2.76 -17.55 -1.80
CA ASP A 170 -1.72 -18.42 -1.26
C ASP A 170 -1.00 -19.09 -2.44
N ILE A 171 0.32 -19.14 -2.38
CA ILE A 171 1.14 -19.65 -3.48
C ILE A 171 2.01 -20.78 -2.95
N MET A 172 1.97 -21.93 -3.63
CA MET A 172 2.89 -23.03 -3.37
C MET A 172 4.18 -22.83 -4.18
N ILE A 173 5.31 -22.97 -3.50
CA ILE A 173 6.62 -22.90 -4.15
C ILE A 173 6.95 -24.32 -4.62
N ASP A 174 6.99 -24.50 -5.92
CA ASP A 174 7.36 -25.76 -6.58
C ASP A 174 8.75 -25.70 -7.25
N ASP A 175 9.02 -26.58 -8.19
CA ASP A 175 10.28 -26.68 -8.91
C ASP A 175 10.37 -25.63 -10.03
N GLY A 176 10.96 -24.47 -9.74
CA GLY A 176 11.19 -23.46 -10.77
C GLY A 176 11.54 -22.04 -10.31
N PRO A 177 11.68 -21.79 -9.00
CA PRO A 177 12.02 -20.43 -8.56
C PRO A 177 13.45 -20.05 -9.01
N VAL A 178 13.58 -18.79 -9.44
CA VAL A 178 14.89 -18.19 -9.71
C VAL A 178 15.42 -17.57 -8.42
N VAL A 179 16.67 -17.88 -8.07
CA VAL A 179 17.34 -17.30 -6.91
C VAL A 179 17.90 -15.93 -7.29
N LEU A 180 17.42 -14.86 -6.63
CA LEU A 180 17.95 -13.51 -6.78
C LEU A 180 19.16 -13.28 -5.86
N ALA A 181 19.12 -13.81 -4.65
CA ALA A 181 20.20 -13.70 -3.66
C ALA A 181 20.06 -14.77 -2.57
N ASP A 182 21.15 -15.02 -1.84
CA ASP A 182 21.23 -15.95 -0.73
C ASP A 182 21.75 -15.30 0.55
N GLY A 183 21.44 -15.91 1.70
CA GLY A 183 21.98 -15.56 3.02
C GLY A 183 21.80 -14.11 3.43
N PRO A 184 22.85 -13.46 3.98
CA PRO A 184 22.75 -12.07 4.44
C PRO A 184 22.36 -11.06 3.36
N GLN A 185 22.79 -11.28 2.10
CA GLN A 185 22.42 -10.42 0.98
C GLN A 185 20.91 -10.52 0.69
N ALA A 186 20.36 -11.73 0.63
CA ALA A 186 18.93 -11.96 0.44
C ALA A 186 18.10 -11.27 1.53
N ARG A 187 18.57 -11.37 2.78
CA ARG A 187 17.91 -10.72 3.91
C ARG A 187 17.97 -9.20 3.81
N GLY A 188 19.13 -8.64 3.47
CA GLY A 188 19.29 -7.19 3.31
C GLY A 188 18.39 -6.59 2.23
N LEU A 189 18.36 -7.24 1.05
CA LEU A 189 17.49 -6.84 -0.06
C LEU A 189 16.00 -6.93 0.31
N PHE A 190 15.59 -8.02 0.94
CA PHE A 190 14.21 -8.20 1.41
C PHE A 190 13.82 -7.17 2.45
N ASP A 191 14.67 -6.90 3.44
CA ASP A 191 14.39 -5.93 4.50
C ASP A 191 14.25 -4.51 3.95
N GLY A 192 15.10 -4.10 2.99
CA GLY A 192 14.97 -2.82 2.30
C GLY A 192 13.67 -2.70 1.48
N ALA A 193 13.31 -3.77 0.77
CA ALA A 193 12.05 -3.85 0.03
C ALA A 193 10.83 -3.79 0.97
N LEU A 194 10.90 -4.45 2.11
CA LEU A 194 9.85 -4.42 3.13
C LEU A 194 9.69 -3.03 3.74
N ASP A 195 10.80 -2.34 4.02
CA ASP A 195 10.77 -0.96 4.53
C ASP A 195 10.09 -0.01 3.53
N LEU A 196 10.40 -0.15 2.24
CA LEU A 196 9.72 0.61 1.18
C LEU A 196 8.23 0.26 1.11
N TRP A 197 7.88 -1.03 1.12
CA TRP A 197 6.47 -1.46 1.11
C TRP A 197 5.68 -0.90 2.30
N LEU A 198 6.27 -0.90 3.50
CA LEU A 198 5.66 -0.33 4.70
C LEU A 198 5.43 1.18 4.57
N ALA A 199 6.43 1.93 4.06
CA ALA A 199 6.33 3.37 3.87
C ALA A 199 5.24 3.74 2.83
N LEU A 200 5.20 3.06 1.68
CA LEU A 200 4.21 3.30 0.64
C LEU A 200 2.79 2.90 1.10
N THR A 201 2.67 1.77 1.81
CA THR A 201 1.37 1.33 2.36
C THR A 201 0.89 2.30 3.44
N ALA A 202 1.79 2.86 4.27
CA ALA A 202 1.45 3.91 5.23
C ALA A 202 0.90 5.16 4.54
N ALA A 203 1.50 5.60 3.44
CA ALA A 203 0.99 6.72 2.66
C ALA A 203 -0.40 6.43 2.07
N ALA A 204 -0.63 5.23 1.53
CA ALA A 204 -1.94 4.81 1.04
C ALA A 204 -3.00 4.80 2.16
N LEU A 205 -2.67 4.26 3.33
CA LEU A 205 -3.56 4.26 4.49
C LEU A 205 -3.88 5.68 4.98
N ALA A 206 -2.89 6.59 4.99
CA ALA A 206 -3.10 8.00 5.33
C ALA A 206 -4.03 8.69 4.32
N GLY A 207 -3.86 8.43 3.02
CA GLY A 207 -4.75 8.91 1.97
C GLY A 207 -6.18 8.41 2.13
N ALA A 208 -6.36 7.13 2.43
CA ALA A 208 -7.67 6.53 2.70
C ALA A 208 -8.31 7.12 3.97
N ALA A 209 -7.54 7.35 5.05
CA ALA A 209 -8.01 7.98 6.27
C ALA A 209 -8.53 9.39 6.00
N LYS A 210 -7.76 10.19 5.26
CA LYS A 210 -8.14 11.57 4.89
C LYS A 210 -9.46 11.59 4.12
N ARG A 211 -9.60 10.72 3.11
CA ARG A 211 -10.84 10.64 2.32
C ARG A 211 -12.02 10.15 3.15
N ALA A 212 -11.83 9.20 4.05
CA ALA A 212 -12.87 8.75 4.96
C ALA A 212 -13.38 9.87 5.88
N VAL A 213 -12.49 10.74 6.37
CA VAL A 213 -12.87 11.93 7.15
C VAL A 213 -13.71 12.88 6.29
N GLU A 214 -13.28 13.19 5.07
CA GLU A 214 -14.02 14.04 4.14
C GLU A 214 -15.45 13.52 3.90
N ILE A 215 -15.60 12.22 3.60
CA ILE A 215 -16.91 11.57 3.42
C ILE A 215 -17.77 11.71 4.69
N GLY A 216 -17.19 11.55 5.88
CA GLY A 216 -17.91 11.72 7.15
C GLY A 216 -18.36 13.15 7.40
N VAL A 217 -17.51 14.13 7.08
CA VAL A 217 -17.78 15.56 7.22
C VAL A 217 -18.89 15.98 6.25
N ASP A 218 -18.80 15.59 4.97
CA ASP A 218 -19.82 15.89 3.95
C ASP A 218 -21.20 15.37 4.39
N TYR A 219 -21.24 14.13 4.87
CA TYR A 219 -22.48 13.54 5.37
C TYR A 219 -23.01 14.27 6.61
N ALA A 220 -22.14 14.63 7.56
CA ALA A 220 -22.53 15.31 8.79
C ALA A 220 -23.07 16.74 8.55
N GLN A 221 -22.63 17.39 7.47
CA GLN A 221 -23.14 18.69 7.05
C GLN A 221 -24.51 18.61 6.37
N GLN A 222 -24.75 17.53 5.61
CA GLN A 222 -25.97 17.37 4.81
C GLN A 222 -27.11 16.70 5.59
N ARG A 223 -26.79 15.79 6.50
CA ARG A 223 -27.79 15.06 7.28
C ARG A 223 -28.32 15.89 8.42
N HIS A 224 -29.66 16.05 8.48
CA HIS A 224 -30.33 16.76 9.55
C HIS A 224 -31.03 15.79 10.51
N ALA A 225 -30.97 16.10 11.80
CA ALA A 225 -31.76 15.48 12.87
C ALA A 225 -32.04 16.55 13.93
N PHE A 226 -33.18 16.46 14.61
CA PHE A 226 -33.62 17.45 15.63
C PHE A 226 -33.60 18.90 15.14
N GLY A 227 -33.89 19.15 13.87
CA GLY A 227 -33.99 20.49 13.27
C GLY A 227 -32.65 21.12 12.86
N THR A 228 -31.51 20.42 12.98
CA THR A 228 -30.19 20.96 12.62
C THR A 228 -29.33 19.92 11.92
N ALA A 229 -28.24 20.33 11.24
CA ALA A 229 -27.24 19.41 10.69
C ALA A 229 -26.59 18.60 11.84
N ILE A 230 -26.41 17.29 11.65
CA ILE A 230 -25.85 16.43 12.71
C ILE A 230 -24.42 16.81 13.10
N GLY A 231 -23.65 17.44 12.18
CA GLY A 231 -22.32 17.96 12.45
C GLY A 231 -22.26 19.07 13.51
N SER A 232 -23.40 19.69 13.86
CA SER A 232 -23.48 20.65 14.97
C SER A 232 -23.41 20.01 16.35
N PHE A 233 -23.64 18.67 16.45
CA PHE A 233 -23.54 17.95 17.72
C PHE A 233 -22.10 17.58 17.99
N GLN A 234 -21.59 17.85 19.20
CA GLN A 234 -20.22 17.56 19.62
C GLN A 234 -19.89 16.06 19.54
N ALA A 235 -20.89 15.19 19.79
CA ALA A 235 -20.74 13.74 19.65
C ALA A 235 -20.42 13.28 18.21
N VAL A 236 -20.66 14.14 17.21
CA VAL A 236 -20.34 13.90 15.79
C VAL A 236 -19.09 14.69 15.39
N SER A 237 -19.03 16.00 15.69
CA SER A 237 -17.94 16.87 15.23
C SER A 237 -16.60 16.57 15.91
N HIS A 238 -16.54 16.27 17.21
CA HIS A 238 -15.29 16.01 17.90
C HIS A 238 -14.57 14.75 17.38
N PRO A 239 -15.24 13.58 17.26
CA PRO A 239 -14.59 12.40 16.65
C PRO A 239 -14.09 12.62 15.22
N LEU A 240 -14.76 13.46 14.42
CA LEU A 240 -14.29 13.83 13.08
C LEU A 240 -13.05 14.72 13.14
N ALA A 241 -13.02 15.71 14.05
CA ALA A 241 -11.86 16.57 14.26
C ALA A 241 -10.63 15.77 14.73
N ASP A 242 -10.82 14.85 15.69
CA ASP A 242 -9.77 13.94 16.14
C ASP A 242 -9.22 13.10 14.98
N SER A 243 -10.13 12.59 14.14
CA SER A 243 -9.74 11.78 12.97
C SER A 243 -9.00 12.61 11.91
N ALA A 244 -9.38 13.86 11.69
CA ALA A 244 -8.69 14.78 10.79
C ALA A 244 -7.26 15.06 11.27
N THR A 245 -7.11 15.36 12.57
CA THR A 245 -5.80 15.59 13.20
C THR A 245 -4.90 14.36 13.09
N ALA A 246 -5.44 13.17 13.37
CA ALA A 246 -4.69 11.91 13.26
C ALA A 246 -4.30 11.60 11.80
N ALA A 247 -5.20 11.87 10.83
CA ALA A 247 -4.92 11.66 9.41
C ALA A 247 -3.80 12.58 8.89
N ASP A 248 -3.79 13.85 9.32
CA ASP A 248 -2.70 14.78 8.99
C ASP A 248 -1.39 14.31 9.64
N GLY A 249 -1.42 13.84 10.90
CA GLY A 249 -0.27 13.24 11.57
C GLY A 249 0.28 11.99 10.86
N ALA A 250 -0.61 11.09 10.42
CA ALA A 250 -0.23 9.88 9.69
C ALA A 250 0.41 10.23 8.33
N ARG A 251 -0.15 11.22 7.63
CA ARG A 251 0.43 11.74 6.38
C ARG A 251 1.84 12.28 6.60
N LEU A 252 2.03 13.15 7.58
CA LEU A 252 3.34 13.75 7.87
C LEU A 252 4.38 12.69 8.25
N LEU A 253 4.00 11.70 9.06
CA LEU A 253 4.89 10.61 9.43
C LEU A 253 5.23 9.71 8.22
N GLY A 254 4.26 9.44 7.34
CA GLY A 254 4.49 8.72 6.08
C GLY A 254 5.46 9.45 5.16
N LEU A 255 5.30 10.77 4.98
CA LEU A 255 6.25 11.59 4.20
C LEU A 255 7.63 11.61 4.85
N LYS A 256 7.72 11.73 6.18
CA LYS A 256 8.99 11.64 6.92
C LYS A 256 9.68 10.30 6.69
N ALA A 257 8.93 9.19 6.73
CA ALA A 257 9.47 7.86 6.46
C ALA A 257 10.01 7.75 5.03
N ALA A 258 9.29 8.29 4.05
CA ALA A 258 9.74 8.30 2.65
C ALA A 258 10.98 9.18 2.43
N CYS A 259 11.07 10.37 3.05
CA CYS A 259 12.26 11.21 2.99
C CYS A 259 13.49 10.55 3.64
N ALA A 260 13.28 9.69 4.64
CA ALA A 260 14.39 9.08 5.38
C ALA A 260 15.25 8.16 4.50
N PHE A 261 14.75 7.62 3.41
CA PHE A 261 15.54 6.81 2.48
C PHE A 261 16.74 7.59 1.91
N ALA A 262 16.57 8.89 1.67
CA ALA A 262 17.65 9.77 1.21
C ALA A 262 18.38 10.48 2.35
N ASP A 263 17.63 11.01 3.34
CA ASP A 263 18.14 11.95 4.33
C ASP A 263 18.67 11.26 5.61
N GLU A 264 18.08 10.13 6.00
CA GLU A 264 18.33 9.46 7.28
C GLU A 264 18.26 7.92 7.12
N PRO A 265 19.13 7.31 6.28
CA PRO A 265 19.01 5.88 5.91
C PRO A 265 19.06 4.92 7.11
N ASP A 266 19.76 5.28 8.19
CA ASP A 266 19.81 4.48 9.42
C ASP A 266 18.49 4.46 10.19
N CYS A 267 17.59 5.41 9.94
CA CYS A 267 16.28 5.53 10.59
C CYS A 267 15.13 4.94 9.76
N VAL A 268 15.37 4.52 8.51
CA VAL A 268 14.33 4.07 7.57
C VAL A 268 13.48 2.95 8.18
N ARG A 269 14.12 1.91 8.70
CA ARG A 269 13.42 0.75 9.29
C ARG A 269 12.46 1.14 10.40
N GLU A 270 12.93 1.98 11.32
CA GLU A 270 12.12 2.47 12.44
C GLU A 270 10.96 3.33 11.93
N LEU A 271 11.25 4.31 11.08
CA LEU A 271 10.27 5.28 10.59
C LEU A 271 9.21 4.64 9.69
N ALA A 272 9.58 3.73 8.80
CA ALA A 272 8.64 3.03 7.92
C ALA A 272 7.67 2.15 8.73
N ALA A 273 8.18 1.40 9.71
CA ALA A 273 7.35 0.57 10.57
C ALA A 273 6.45 1.41 11.49
N MET A 274 6.95 2.52 12.04
CA MET A 274 6.18 3.46 12.87
C MET A 274 5.08 4.13 12.03
N ALA A 275 5.39 4.60 10.82
CA ALA A 275 4.43 5.22 9.92
C ALA A 275 3.31 4.23 9.54
N PHE A 276 3.66 2.98 9.24
CA PHE A 276 2.68 1.94 8.91
C PHE A 276 1.74 1.66 10.09
N ALA A 277 2.27 1.43 11.30
CA ALA A 277 1.46 1.16 12.48
C ALA A 277 0.49 2.31 12.77
N PHE A 278 0.99 3.55 12.80
CA PHE A 278 0.18 4.72 13.09
C PHE A 278 -0.86 5.01 11.98
N ALA A 279 -0.48 4.89 10.71
CA ALA A 279 -1.41 5.09 9.60
C ALA A 279 -2.51 4.03 9.58
N TYR A 280 -2.20 2.77 9.92
CA TYR A 280 -3.22 1.73 10.02
C TYR A 280 -4.24 2.01 11.13
N GLU A 281 -3.78 2.33 12.33
CA GLU A 281 -4.70 2.66 13.44
C GLU A 281 -5.56 3.88 13.11
N THR A 282 -4.96 4.91 12.51
CA THR A 282 -5.64 6.11 12.06
C THR A 282 -6.71 5.80 11.00
N ALA A 283 -6.36 5.05 9.96
CA ALA A 283 -7.29 4.70 8.88
C ALA A 283 -8.43 3.81 9.38
N ARG A 284 -8.11 2.84 10.25
CA ARG A 284 -9.11 1.97 10.90
C ARG A 284 -10.13 2.80 11.68
N ASP A 285 -9.67 3.76 12.49
CA ASP A 285 -10.53 4.56 13.35
C ASP A 285 -11.30 5.63 12.55
N ALA A 286 -10.66 6.32 11.60
CA ALA A 286 -11.32 7.29 10.73
C ALA A 286 -12.45 6.65 9.92
N THR A 287 -12.18 5.50 9.29
CA THR A 287 -13.21 4.77 8.51
C THR A 287 -14.34 4.26 9.39
N ARG A 288 -14.04 3.76 10.61
CA ARG A 288 -15.05 3.31 11.57
C ARG A 288 -15.94 4.45 12.05
N ARG A 289 -15.35 5.60 12.38
CA ARG A 289 -16.10 6.78 12.85
C ARG A 289 -16.98 7.34 11.75
N SER A 290 -16.46 7.50 10.53
CA SER A 290 -17.22 7.96 9.38
C SER A 290 -18.39 7.04 9.03
N LEU A 291 -18.16 5.72 9.05
CA LEU A 291 -19.19 4.72 8.82
C LEU A 291 -20.25 4.76 9.92
N HIS A 292 -19.86 4.90 11.19
CA HIS A 292 -20.78 5.01 12.32
C HIS A 292 -21.70 6.25 12.22
N ILE A 293 -21.16 7.39 11.82
CA ILE A 293 -21.91 8.63 11.63
C ILE A 293 -23.00 8.47 10.55
N GLN A 294 -22.74 7.69 9.51
CA GLN A 294 -23.69 7.41 8.44
C GLN A 294 -24.74 6.36 8.82
N GLY A 295 -24.54 5.63 9.91
CA GLY A 295 -25.48 4.63 10.41
C GLY A 295 -25.72 3.52 9.38
N GLY A 296 -26.98 3.12 9.21
CA GLY A 296 -27.35 2.04 8.27
C GLY A 296 -26.95 2.33 6.81
N TYR A 297 -26.95 3.58 6.38
CA TYR A 297 -26.51 3.96 5.03
C TYR A 297 -25.01 3.66 4.81
N GLY A 298 -24.17 3.88 5.82
CA GLY A 298 -22.74 3.61 5.74
C GLY A 298 -22.40 2.12 5.53
N PHE A 299 -23.27 1.21 6.01
CA PHE A 299 -23.13 -0.25 5.79
C PHE A 299 -23.76 -0.72 4.47
N GLY A 300 -24.64 0.09 3.87
CA GLY A 300 -25.30 -0.26 2.61
C GLY A 300 -24.29 -0.35 1.45
N MET A 301 -24.63 -1.14 0.44
CA MET A 301 -23.79 -1.29 -0.76
C MET A 301 -23.67 0.02 -1.55
N GLU A 302 -24.61 0.94 -1.37
CA GLU A 302 -24.66 2.26 -1.98
C GLU A 302 -23.68 3.26 -1.31
N GLY A 303 -23.36 3.03 -0.03
CA GLY A 303 -22.47 3.92 0.73
C GLY A 303 -21.00 3.69 0.34
N ASP A 304 -20.26 4.76 0.03
CA ASP A 304 -18.85 4.64 -0.34
C ASP A 304 -17.95 4.31 0.84
N ILE A 305 -18.31 4.73 2.05
CA ILE A 305 -17.44 4.57 3.23
C ILE A 305 -17.15 3.10 3.56
N GLN A 306 -18.05 2.16 3.23
CA GLN A 306 -17.82 0.73 3.47
C GLN A 306 -16.66 0.18 2.62
N LEU A 307 -16.38 0.76 1.44
CA LEU A 307 -15.24 0.39 0.61
C LEU A 307 -13.92 0.70 1.36
N TYR A 308 -13.82 1.91 1.93
CA TYR A 308 -12.68 2.33 2.74
C TYR A 308 -12.55 1.49 4.00
N TYR A 309 -13.66 1.28 4.72
CA TYR A 309 -13.68 0.50 5.97
C TYR A 309 -13.13 -0.92 5.80
N ARG A 310 -13.46 -1.58 4.70
CA ARG A 310 -13.00 -2.94 4.38
C ARG A 310 -11.57 -2.93 3.84
N ARG A 311 -11.25 -2.02 2.91
CA ARG A 311 -9.97 -1.99 2.20
C ARG A 311 -8.80 -1.68 3.14
N VAL A 312 -8.90 -0.68 4.02
CA VAL A 312 -7.80 -0.33 4.94
C VAL A 312 -7.41 -1.47 5.86
N ARG A 313 -8.38 -2.31 6.25
CA ARG A 313 -8.10 -3.51 7.04
C ARG A 313 -7.38 -4.57 6.22
N GLY A 314 -7.82 -4.79 4.99
CA GLY A 314 -7.19 -5.74 4.07
C GLY A 314 -5.73 -5.38 3.81
N TRP A 315 -5.45 -4.14 3.42
CA TRP A 315 -4.07 -3.69 3.11
C TRP A 315 -3.09 -3.89 4.26
N ALA A 316 -3.51 -3.62 5.49
CA ALA A 316 -2.62 -3.79 6.65
C ALA A 316 -2.45 -5.26 7.06
N MET A 317 -3.52 -6.05 7.01
CA MET A 317 -3.52 -7.43 7.52
C MET A 317 -2.63 -8.39 6.71
N VAL A 318 -2.27 -8.05 5.46
CA VAL A 318 -1.33 -8.88 4.68
C VAL A 318 0.06 -8.92 5.28
N PHE A 319 0.47 -7.89 6.00
CA PHE A 319 1.73 -7.89 6.77
C PHE A 319 1.54 -8.57 8.14
N GLY A 320 0.41 -8.35 8.79
CA GLY A 320 0.06 -8.85 10.11
C GLY A 320 -0.67 -7.81 10.94
N GLU A 321 -0.81 -8.08 12.23
CA GLU A 321 -1.36 -7.11 13.16
C GLU A 321 -0.39 -5.94 13.41
N PRO A 322 -0.86 -4.76 13.86
CA PRO A 322 0.00 -3.60 14.16
C PRO A 322 1.17 -3.92 15.09
N ALA A 323 0.99 -4.88 16.00
CA ALA A 323 2.05 -5.35 16.89
C ALA A 323 3.31 -5.79 16.14
N VAL A 324 3.17 -6.45 14.99
CA VAL A 324 4.32 -6.88 14.17
C VAL A 324 5.16 -5.70 13.69
N ALA A 325 4.50 -4.59 13.34
CA ALA A 325 5.22 -3.37 12.96
C ALA A 325 5.88 -2.70 14.18
N LEU A 326 5.23 -2.72 15.34
CA LEU A 326 5.80 -2.17 16.58
C LEU A 326 6.99 -3.01 17.07
N ASP A 327 6.97 -4.33 16.91
CA ASP A 327 8.14 -5.18 17.18
C ASP A 327 9.31 -4.77 16.29
N ARG A 328 9.06 -4.48 14.99
CA ARG A 328 10.09 -3.99 14.07
C ARG A 328 10.65 -2.62 14.47
N VAL A 329 9.83 -1.73 15.04
CA VAL A 329 10.28 -0.46 15.63
C VAL A 329 11.20 -0.72 16.83
N ALA A 330 10.80 -1.63 17.72
CA ALA A 330 11.60 -1.98 18.88
C ALA A 330 12.95 -2.61 18.51
N ASP A 331 12.95 -3.54 17.55
CA ASP A 331 14.16 -4.19 17.04
C ASP A 331 15.12 -3.17 16.39
N ALA A 332 14.58 -2.20 15.64
CA ALA A 332 15.40 -1.16 15.02
C ALA A 332 16.04 -0.22 16.05
N ARG A 333 15.32 0.10 17.13
CA ARG A 333 15.76 1.05 18.15
C ARG A 333 16.65 0.44 19.23
N TYR A 334 16.37 -0.79 19.63
CA TYR A 334 16.98 -1.45 20.80
C TYR A 334 17.80 -2.70 20.45
N GLY A 335 17.83 -3.08 19.18
CA GLY A 335 18.37 -4.37 18.72
C GLY A 335 17.34 -5.50 18.85
N ALA A 336 17.45 -6.50 17.96
CA ALA A 336 16.60 -7.69 18.04
C ALA A 336 16.78 -8.41 19.38
N ALA A 337 15.68 -8.90 19.94
CA ALA A 337 15.75 -9.74 21.14
C ALA A 337 16.62 -10.98 20.84
N ALA A 338 17.51 -11.32 21.77
CA ALA A 338 18.26 -12.57 21.66
C ALA A 338 17.27 -13.75 21.73
N GLU A 339 17.27 -14.61 20.69
CA GLU A 339 16.49 -15.85 20.66
C GLU A 339 16.88 -16.83 21.75
#